data_351184577eb0755743ed5fea5403e473
#
_entry.id   351184577eb0755743ed5fea5403e473
#
_cell.length_a   1.000
_cell.length_b   1.000
_cell.length_c   1.000
_cell.angle_alpha   90.00
_cell.angle_beta   90.00
_cell.angle_gamma   90.00
#
_symmetry.space_group_name_H-M   'P 1'
#
loop_
_entity.id
_entity.type
_entity.pdbx_description
1 polymer ?
#
loop_
_entity_poly.entity_id
_entity_poly.type
_entity_poly.pdbx_seq_one_letter_code
_entity_poly.pdbx_strand_id
1 'polypeptide(L)'
;MLIVISSWISNNFIEIFGAVTGIVYVILEIRQTIWLWPVGIVSSAVYIWVFFTSKIYADMSLQVYYLAISILGWYWWAKGGTGRRAKSTERNGEWENGRDGEKEKSELQVTRLKFKTGLILTAVFILLYITMYLVLTRLTDSPVPVRDSFITSLSIVATWMLARKIYEHWYLWIVVNFVSAVLFLTRGLYPTFILYIVYGIMSFIGLREWKKTITIKK
;
A
#
# COMPACT_ATOMS: atom_id res chain seq x y z
N MET A 1 3.80 -26.41 -28.71
CA MET A 1 4.39 -25.49 -27.68
C MET A 1 3.51 -24.27 -27.45
N LEU A 2 3.13 -23.49 -28.47
CA LEU A 2 2.28 -22.27 -28.30
C LEU A 2 0.91 -22.56 -27.69
N ILE A 3 0.25 -23.64 -28.06
CA ILE A 3 -1.07 -24.03 -27.52
C ILE A 3 -0.98 -24.36 -26.02
N VAL A 4 0.07 -25.05 -25.59
CA VAL A 4 0.30 -25.40 -24.17
C VAL A 4 0.57 -24.16 -23.35
N ILE A 5 1.36 -23.21 -23.87
CA ILE A 5 1.63 -21.94 -23.22
C ILE A 5 0.36 -21.10 -23.12
N SER A 6 -0.44 -21.03 -24.18
CA SER A 6 -1.70 -20.29 -24.21
C SER A 6 -2.73 -20.86 -23.22
N SER A 7 -2.88 -22.19 -23.14
CA SER A 7 -3.79 -22.81 -22.17
C SER A 7 -3.29 -22.63 -20.73
N TRP A 8 -1.98 -22.70 -20.50
CA TRP A 8 -1.41 -22.44 -19.17
C TRP A 8 -1.63 -20.99 -18.72
N ILE A 9 -1.39 -19.99 -19.59
CA ILE A 9 -1.66 -18.58 -19.32
C ILE A 9 -3.14 -18.36 -19.04
N SER A 10 -4.04 -18.96 -19.81
CA SER A 10 -5.49 -18.84 -19.59
C SER A 10 -5.93 -19.38 -18.23
N ASN A 11 -5.36 -20.51 -17.80
CA ASN A 11 -5.68 -21.14 -16.52
C ASN A 11 -5.09 -20.40 -15.31
N ASN A 12 -3.97 -19.66 -15.49
CA ASN A 12 -3.29 -18.92 -14.42
C ASN A 12 -3.40 -17.39 -14.59
N PHE A 13 -4.34 -16.92 -15.43
CA PHE A 13 -4.46 -15.50 -15.76
C PHE A 13 -4.60 -14.60 -14.54
N ILE A 14 -5.38 -15.01 -13.55
CA ILE A 14 -5.60 -14.21 -12.31
C ILE A 14 -4.32 -14.09 -11.50
N GLU A 15 -3.54 -15.17 -11.38
CA GLU A 15 -2.26 -15.16 -10.66
C GLU A 15 -1.22 -14.29 -11.36
N ILE A 16 -1.13 -14.41 -12.70
CA ILE A 16 -0.23 -13.61 -13.53
C ILE A 16 -0.64 -12.12 -13.43
N PHE A 17 -1.92 -11.84 -13.57
CA PHE A 17 -2.46 -10.48 -13.43
C PHE A 17 -2.09 -9.89 -12.05
N GLY A 18 -2.30 -10.63 -10.97
CA GLY A 18 -1.96 -10.21 -9.62
C GLY A 18 -0.47 -9.95 -9.41
N ALA A 19 0.38 -10.85 -9.91
CA ALA A 19 1.82 -10.69 -9.81
C ALA A 19 2.31 -9.45 -10.60
N VAL A 20 1.85 -9.28 -11.83
CA VAL A 20 2.25 -8.15 -12.69
C VAL A 20 1.75 -6.83 -12.13
N THR A 21 0.45 -6.73 -11.78
CA THR A 21 -0.12 -5.51 -11.21
C THR A 21 0.50 -5.16 -9.87
N GLY A 22 0.80 -6.16 -9.03
CA GLY A 22 1.47 -5.95 -7.76
C GLY A 22 2.91 -5.43 -7.91
N ILE A 23 3.70 -5.99 -8.83
CA ILE A 23 5.06 -5.49 -9.12
C ILE A 23 5.00 -4.06 -9.67
N VAL A 24 4.11 -3.79 -10.63
CA VAL A 24 3.91 -2.43 -11.17
C VAL A 24 3.51 -1.46 -10.05
N TYR A 25 2.58 -1.86 -9.18
CA TYR A 25 2.15 -1.05 -8.05
C TYR A 25 3.32 -0.66 -7.15
N VAL A 26 4.16 -1.62 -6.75
CA VAL A 26 5.32 -1.36 -5.87
C VAL A 26 6.38 -0.50 -6.57
N ILE A 27 6.59 -0.66 -7.89
CA ILE A 27 7.49 0.23 -8.66
C ILE A 27 6.98 1.67 -8.64
N LEU A 28 5.67 1.87 -8.84
CA LEU A 28 5.04 3.19 -8.81
C LEU A 28 5.09 3.79 -7.39
N GLU A 29 4.96 2.97 -6.35
CA GLU A 29 5.10 3.34 -4.94
C GLU A 29 6.53 3.81 -4.61
N ILE A 30 7.54 3.07 -5.03
CA ILE A 30 8.96 3.46 -4.88
C ILE A 30 9.22 4.81 -5.53
N ARG A 31 8.68 5.01 -6.76
CA ARG A 31 8.82 6.26 -7.52
C ARG A 31 7.92 7.39 -7.02
N GLN A 32 7.07 7.15 -6.03
CA GLN A 32 6.12 8.12 -5.45
C GLN A 32 5.17 8.73 -6.50
N THR A 33 4.84 8.00 -7.56
CA THR A 33 4.00 8.49 -8.64
C THR A 33 2.52 8.33 -8.29
N ILE A 34 1.70 9.32 -8.64
CA ILE A 34 0.25 9.29 -8.39
C ILE A 34 -0.46 8.12 -9.10
N TRP A 35 0.15 7.58 -10.16
CA TRP A 35 -0.37 6.47 -10.96
C TRP A 35 -0.51 5.16 -10.19
N LEU A 36 0.13 5.03 -9.02
CA LEU A 36 -0.07 3.86 -8.15
C LEU A 36 -1.55 3.69 -7.74
N TRP A 37 -2.28 4.80 -7.56
CA TRP A 37 -3.67 4.77 -7.11
C TRP A 37 -4.63 4.24 -8.17
N PRO A 38 -4.62 4.70 -9.43
CA PRO A 38 -5.38 4.07 -10.52
C PRO A 38 -5.10 2.57 -10.68
N VAL A 39 -3.83 2.15 -10.59
CA VAL A 39 -3.47 0.72 -10.63
C VAL A 39 -4.09 -0.03 -9.45
N GLY A 40 -4.03 0.53 -8.24
CA GLY A 40 -4.68 -0.03 -7.05
C GLY A 40 -6.19 -0.14 -7.19
N ILE A 41 -6.86 0.88 -7.74
CA ILE A 41 -8.31 0.90 -7.99
C ILE A 41 -8.70 -0.23 -8.96
N VAL A 42 -8.02 -0.32 -10.11
CA VAL A 42 -8.31 -1.34 -11.13
C VAL A 42 -8.05 -2.74 -10.57
N SER A 43 -6.92 -2.95 -9.90
CA SER A 43 -6.57 -4.23 -9.29
C SER A 43 -7.61 -4.66 -8.26
N SER A 44 -7.95 -3.77 -7.31
CA SER A 44 -8.95 -4.07 -6.28
C SER A 44 -10.33 -4.35 -6.87
N ALA A 45 -10.76 -3.62 -7.90
CA ALA A 45 -12.05 -3.85 -8.57
C ALA A 45 -12.10 -5.23 -9.24
N VAL A 46 -11.02 -5.63 -9.93
CA VAL A 46 -10.91 -6.97 -10.54
C VAL A 46 -10.98 -8.06 -9.46
N TYR A 47 -10.23 -7.90 -8.36
CA TYR A 47 -10.25 -8.90 -7.29
C TYR A 47 -11.57 -8.95 -6.52
N ILE A 48 -12.29 -7.83 -6.35
CA ILE A 48 -13.65 -7.84 -5.80
C ILE A 48 -14.55 -8.73 -6.66
N TRP A 49 -14.50 -8.57 -7.99
CA TRP A 49 -15.27 -9.41 -8.90
C TRP A 49 -14.89 -10.88 -8.81
N VAL A 50 -13.58 -11.19 -8.81
CA VAL A 50 -13.07 -12.57 -8.70
C VAL A 50 -13.52 -13.22 -7.40
N PHE A 51 -13.38 -12.55 -6.26
CA PHE A 51 -13.76 -13.09 -4.95
C PHE A 51 -15.27 -13.19 -4.78
N PHE A 52 -16.04 -12.27 -5.35
CA PHE A 52 -17.50 -12.35 -5.38
C PHE A 52 -17.97 -13.61 -6.14
N THR A 53 -17.44 -13.85 -7.34
CA THR A 53 -17.79 -15.03 -8.15
C THR A 53 -17.32 -16.34 -7.51
N SER A 54 -16.18 -16.31 -6.81
CA SER A 54 -15.64 -17.46 -6.06
C SER A 54 -16.26 -17.64 -4.67
N LYS A 55 -17.21 -16.77 -4.26
CA LYS A 55 -17.86 -16.78 -2.94
C LYS A 55 -16.89 -16.65 -1.75
N ILE A 56 -15.75 -15.97 -1.96
CA ILE A 56 -14.73 -15.71 -0.93
C ILE A 56 -14.94 -14.31 -0.36
N TYR A 57 -15.99 -14.16 0.46
CA TYR A 57 -16.47 -12.84 0.91
C TYR A 57 -15.51 -12.12 1.87
N ALA A 58 -14.71 -12.86 2.64
CA ALA A 58 -13.74 -12.27 3.55
C ALA A 58 -12.64 -11.51 2.78
N ASP A 59 -12.04 -12.15 1.78
CA ASP A 59 -11.02 -11.52 0.93
C ASP A 59 -11.62 -10.39 0.08
N MET A 60 -12.86 -10.56 -0.40
CA MET A 60 -13.60 -9.50 -1.07
C MET A 60 -13.72 -8.25 -0.20
N SER A 61 -14.03 -8.39 1.08
CA SER A 61 -14.16 -7.25 1.99
C SER A 61 -12.83 -6.51 2.20
N LEU A 62 -11.71 -7.22 2.21
CA LEU A 62 -10.37 -6.62 2.24
C LEU A 62 -10.08 -5.81 0.96
N GLN A 63 -10.50 -6.32 -0.21
CA GLN A 63 -10.35 -5.59 -1.47
C GLN A 63 -11.22 -4.33 -1.51
N VAL A 64 -12.41 -4.34 -0.89
CA VAL A 64 -13.22 -3.13 -0.72
C VAL A 64 -12.47 -2.07 0.09
N TYR A 65 -11.77 -2.47 1.16
CA TYR A 65 -10.89 -1.55 1.89
C TYR A 65 -9.78 -0.99 0.99
N TYR A 66 -9.09 -1.84 0.21
CA TYR A 66 -8.02 -1.38 -0.69
C TYR A 66 -8.55 -0.45 -1.78
N LEU A 67 -9.74 -0.69 -2.30
CA LEU A 67 -10.41 0.21 -3.25
C LEU A 67 -10.70 1.57 -2.60
N ALA A 68 -11.28 1.59 -1.41
CA ALA A 68 -11.60 2.82 -0.69
C ALA A 68 -10.34 3.65 -0.37
N ILE A 69 -9.29 3.00 0.16
CA ILE A 69 -8.04 3.71 0.51
C ILE A 69 -7.29 4.19 -0.74
N SER A 70 -7.42 3.48 -1.89
CA SER A 70 -6.84 3.91 -3.15
C SER A 70 -7.52 5.19 -3.67
N ILE A 71 -8.85 5.29 -3.58
CA ILE A 71 -9.59 6.51 -3.94
C ILE A 71 -9.20 7.67 -3.01
N LEU A 72 -9.13 7.43 -1.70
CA LEU A 72 -8.74 8.45 -0.72
C LEU A 72 -7.28 8.87 -0.89
N GLY A 73 -6.38 7.93 -1.13
CA GLY A 73 -4.97 8.19 -1.38
C GLY A 73 -4.76 9.03 -2.65
N TRP A 74 -5.48 8.69 -3.73
CA TRP A 74 -5.47 9.49 -4.94
C TRP A 74 -5.91 10.92 -4.66
N TYR A 75 -7.03 11.10 -3.96
CA TYR A 75 -7.53 12.42 -3.58
C TYR A 75 -6.50 13.21 -2.76
N TRP A 76 -5.88 12.59 -1.75
CA TRP A 76 -4.88 13.26 -0.91
C TRP A 76 -3.61 13.63 -1.68
N TRP A 77 -3.16 12.74 -2.57
CA TRP A 77 -1.96 13.01 -3.37
C TRP A 77 -2.23 14.04 -4.48
N ALA A 78 -3.43 14.06 -5.06
CA ALA A 78 -3.83 15.02 -6.09
C ALA A 78 -4.05 16.44 -5.54
N LYS A 79 -4.64 16.55 -4.33
CA LYS A 79 -4.88 17.85 -3.69
C LYS A 79 -3.63 18.47 -3.04
N GLY A 80 -2.58 17.69 -2.87
CA GLY A 80 -1.44 18.12 -2.06
C GLY A 80 -1.75 18.08 -0.56
N GLY A 81 -0.72 18.02 0.28
CA GLY A 81 -0.90 18.22 1.71
C GLY A 81 -1.39 19.64 1.98
N THR A 82 -2.28 19.81 2.94
CA THR A 82 -2.52 21.09 3.58
C THR A 82 -1.24 21.49 4.32
N GLY A 83 -0.19 21.83 3.54
CA GLY A 83 1.01 22.45 4.08
C GLY A 83 0.56 23.74 4.72
N ARG A 84 0.79 23.87 6.02
CA ARG A 84 0.80 25.18 6.67
C ARG A 84 1.64 26.08 5.78
N ARG A 85 1.00 27.08 5.18
CA ARG A 85 1.64 28.20 4.52
C ARG A 85 2.83 28.58 5.39
N ALA A 86 4.06 28.37 4.91
CA ALA A 86 5.22 28.96 5.54
C ALA A 86 4.87 30.44 5.63
N LYS A 87 4.79 30.96 6.85
CA LYS A 87 4.60 32.37 7.11
C LYS A 87 5.75 33.05 6.37
N SER A 88 5.43 33.66 5.22
CA SER A 88 6.39 34.54 4.55
C SER A 88 6.81 35.56 5.60
N THR A 89 8.05 35.49 6.02
CA THR A 89 8.65 36.46 6.88
C THR A 89 8.60 37.77 6.12
N GLU A 90 7.79 38.67 6.60
CA GLU A 90 7.69 40.05 6.16
C GLU A 90 9.07 40.66 6.32
N ARG A 91 9.82 40.75 5.24
CA ARG A 91 11.09 41.47 5.17
C ARG A 91 10.93 42.55 4.11
N ASN A 92 10.77 43.78 4.62
CA ASN A 92 10.88 45.05 3.92
C ASN A 92 9.87 45.30 2.77
N GLY A 93 8.87 46.10 3.09
CA GLY A 93 7.92 46.92 2.33
C GLY A 93 8.22 47.29 0.88
N GLU A 94 8.27 46.33 -0.03
CA GLU A 94 8.18 46.57 -1.47
C GLU A 94 7.03 45.73 -2.04
N TRP A 95 5.97 46.45 -2.44
CA TRP A 95 4.84 45.89 -3.20
C TRP A 95 5.28 45.66 -4.62
N GLU A 96 5.84 44.50 -4.92
CA GLU A 96 5.99 44.06 -6.30
C GLU A 96 4.66 43.50 -6.82
N ASN A 97 3.96 44.33 -7.64
CA ASN A 97 2.83 43.93 -8.46
C ASN A 97 3.28 42.87 -9.47
N GLY A 98 3.36 41.62 -9.06
CA GLY A 98 3.66 40.46 -9.89
C GLY A 98 2.38 39.70 -10.20
N ARG A 99 1.99 39.75 -11.45
CA ARG A 99 0.92 39.02 -12.13
C ARG A 99 0.84 37.55 -11.73
N ASP A 100 -0.43 37.11 -11.64
CA ASP A 100 -0.85 35.72 -11.79
C ASP A 100 -0.17 34.71 -10.86
N GLY A 101 -0.72 34.62 -9.65
CA GLY A 101 -0.42 33.53 -8.72
C GLY A 101 -0.90 32.19 -9.30
N GLU A 102 -0.07 31.54 -10.13
CA GLU A 102 -0.13 30.10 -10.29
C GLU A 102 -0.05 29.51 -8.88
N LYS A 103 -1.15 28.95 -8.41
CA LYS A 103 -1.18 28.14 -7.19
C LYS A 103 -0.27 26.95 -7.43
N GLU A 104 1.00 27.09 -7.08
CA GLU A 104 1.95 25.99 -7.03
C GLU A 104 1.29 24.86 -6.24
N LYS A 105 0.85 23.81 -6.94
CA LYS A 105 0.26 22.63 -6.32
C LYS A 105 1.32 22.04 -5.42
N SER A 106 1.25 22.32 -4.13
CA SER A 106 2.15 21.72 -3.16
C SER A 106 1.89 20.21 -3.13
N GLU A 107 2.76 19.45 -3.75
CA GLU A 107 2.68 17.98 -3.69
C GLU A 107 2.74 17.50 -2.24
N LEU A 108 1.97 16.46 -1.93
CA LEU A 108 2.01 15.82 -0.61
C LEU A 108 3.44 15.34 -0.34
N GLN A 109 4.08 15.90 0.68
CA GLN A 109 5.47 15.60 1.01
C GLN A 109 5.58 14.34 1.86
N VAL A 110 6.69 13.60 1.69
CA VAL A 110 7.02 12.48 2.56
C VAL A 110 7.30 13.00 3.96
N THR A 111 6.63 12.40 4.94
CA THR A 111 6.72 12.79 6.35
C THR A 111 7.20 11.62 7.21
N ARG A 112 7.76 11.93 8.37
CA ARG A 112 8.07 10.92 9.39
C ARG A 112 6.89 10.68 10.32
N LEU A 113 6.80 9.48 10.85
CA LEU A 113 5.80 9.09 11.82
C LEU A 113 5.99 9.88 13.12
N LYS A 114 4.95 10.62 13.52
CA LYS A 114 4.93 11.30 14.82
C LYS A 114 4.60 10.29 15.92
N PHE A 115 5.23 10.42 17.09
CA PHE A 115 5.03 9.50 18.21
C PHE A 115 3.56 9.28 18.58
N LYS A 116 2.76 10.35 18.68
CA LYS A 116 1.31 10.24 18.95
C LYS A 116 0.56 9.43 17.88
N THR A 117 0.88 9.66 16.60
CA THR A 117 0.31 8.90 15.50
C THR A 117 0.73 7.43 15.57
N GLY A 118 1.99 7.15 15.93
CA GLY A 118 2.50 5.81 16.13
C GLY A 118 1.72 5.04 17.20
N LEU A 119 1.46 5.65 18.36
CA LEU A 119 0.66 5.04 19.42
C LEU A 119 -0.78 4.72 18.95
N ILE A 120 -1.41 5.65 18.23
CA ILE A 120 -2.77 5.43 17.68
C ILE A 120 -2.74 4.27 16.68
N LEU A 121 -1.78 4.23 15.76
CA LEU A 121 -1.67 3.16 14.77
C LEU A 121 -1.39 1.80 15.41
N THR A 122 -0.61 1.76 16.49
CA THR A 122 -0.38 0.54 17.26
C THR A 122 -1.68 0.05 17.92
N ALA A 123 -2.44 0.94 18.52
CA ALA A 123 -3.74 0.59 19.10
C ALA A 123 -4.73 0.10 18.02
N VAL A 124 -4.78 0.77 16.86
CA VAL A 124 -5.59 0.35 15.70
C VAL A 124 -5.13 -1.01 15.19
N PHE A 125 -3.83 -1.26 15.07
CA PHE A 125 -3.30 -2.57 14.66
C PHE A 125 -3.74 -3.68 15.63
N ILE A 126 -3.61 -3.47 16.93
CA ILE A 126 -4.03 -4.46 17.94
C ILE A 126 -5.53 -4.75 17.83
N LEU A 127 -6.35 -3.71 17.69
CA LEU A 127 -7.79 -3.86 17.53
C LEU A 127 -8.14 -4.65 16.25
N LEU A 128 -7.53 -4.29 15.11
CA LEU A 128 -7.71 -4.99 13.85
C LEU A 128 -7.25 -6.44 13.94
N TYR A 129 -6.09 -6.69 14.56
CA TYR A 129 -5.55 -8.03 14.72
C TYR A 129 -6.48 -8.93 15.54
N ILE A 130 -6.98 -8.45 16.69
CA ILE A 130 -7.93 -9.20 17.51
C ILE A 130 -9.23 -9.46 16.75
N THR A 131 -9.76 -8.43 16.07
CA THR A 131 -10.99 -8.54 15.28
C THR A 131 -10.82 -9.57 14.15
N MET A 132 -9.75 -9.46 13.36
CA MET A 132 -9.47 -10.40 12.26
C MET A 132 -9.23 -11.81 12.79
N TYR A 133 -8.51 -11.97 13.90
CA TYR A 133 -8.30 -13.28 14.52
C TYR A 133 -9.61 -13.93 14.94
N LEU A 134 -10.52 -13.17 15.57
CA LEU A 134 -11.84 -13.67 15.95
C LEU A 134 -12.71 -14.02 14.73
N VAL A 135 -12.67 -13.19 13.69
CA VAL A 135 -13.39 -13.45 12.43
C VAL A 135 -12.86 -14.73 11.78
N LEU A 136 -11.56 -14.84 11.61
CA LEU A 136 -10.95 -15.99 10.93
C LEU A 136 -11.15 -17.29 11.71
N THR A 137 -11.13 -17.25 13.05
CA THR A 137 -11.31 -18.46 13.88
C THR A 137 -12.77 -18.85 14.09
N ARG A 138 -13.72 -17.89 14.01
CA ARG A 138 -15.14 -18.17 14.33
C ARG A 138 -16.03 -18.25 13.08
N LEU A 139 -15.63 -17.57 11.99
CA LEU A 139 -16.47 -17.41 10.79
C LEU A 139 -15.82 -17.97 9.52
N THR A 140 -14.59 -18.46 9.59
CA THR A 140 -13.89 -19.04 8.43
C THR A 140 -13.12 -20.30 8.84
N ASP A 141 -12.80 -21.14 7.85
CA ASP A 141 -11.96 -22.34 8.01
C ASP A 141 -10.48 -22.05 7.73
N SER A 142 -9.99 -20.86 8.08
CA SER A 142 -8.58 -20.51 7.85
C SER A 142 -7.67 -21.47 8.63
N PRO A 143 -6.74 -22.15 7.97
CA PRO A 143 -5.82 -23.08 8.63
C PRO A 143 -4.68 -22.39 9.38
N VAL A 144 -4.50 -21.06 9.23
CA VAL A 144 -3.44 -20.27 9.90
C VAL A 144 -3.93 -18.89 10.36
N PRO A 145 -5.02 -18.82 11.15
CA PRO A 145 -5.70 -17.57 11.47
C PRO A 145 -4.79 -16.54 12.15
N VAL A 146 -3.83 -16.97 12.96
CA VAL A 146 -2.85 -16.08 13.64
C VAL A 146 -2.01 -15.31 12.63
N ARG A 147 -1.47 -16.01 11.63
CA ARG A 147 -0.59 -15.40 10.61
C ARG A 147 -1.38 -14.53 9.63
N ASP A 148 -2.53 -15.03 9.18
CA ASP A 148 -3.41 -14.30 8.25
C ASP A 148 -3.91 -13.00 8.89
N SER A 149 -4.35 -13.04 10.15
CA SER A 149 -4.77 -11.85 10.90
C SER A 149 -3.64 -10.84 11.05
N PHE A 150 -2.41 -11.31 11.34
CA PHE A 150 -1.24 -10.46 11.49
C PHE A 150 -0.90 -9.75 10.18
N ILE A 151 -0.77 -10.52 9.09
CA ILE A 151 -0.43 -9.99 7.76
C ILE A 151 -1.49 -8.98 7.32
N THR A 152 -2.78 -9.34 7.41
CA THR A 152 -3.90 -8.48 6.99
C THR A 152 -3.94 -7.18 7.77
N SER A 153 -3.88 -7.25 9.11
CA SER A 153 -3.96 -6.05 9.95
C SER A 153 -2.77 -5.12 9.75
N LEU A 154 -1.57 -5.67 9.58
CA LEU A 154 -0.37 -4.88 9.34
C LEU A 154 -0.41 -4.23 7.95
N SER A 155 -0.92 -4.94 6.93
CA SER A 155 -1.09 -4.42 5.56
C SER A 155 -2.10 -3.27 5.51
N ILE A 156 -3.21 -3.35 6.27
CA ILE A 156 -4.19 -2.27 6.40
C ILE A 156 -3.52 -1.01 6.95
N VAL A 157 -2.76 -1.13 8.03
CA VAL A 157 -2.04 0.01 8.63
C VAL A 157 -0.97 0.56 7.68
N ALA A 158 -0.19 -0.32 7.03
CA ALA A 158 0.85 0.08 6.09
C ALA A 158 0.28 0.87 4.90
N THR A 159 -0.83 0.40 4.32
CA THR A 159 -1.47 1.07 3.18
C THR A 159 -2.06 2.43 3.58
N TRP A 160 -2.61 2.56 4.80
CA TRP A 160 -3.04 3.87 5.31
C TRP A 160 -1.84 4.83 5.47
N MET A 161 -0.72 4.34 6.01
CA MET A 161 0.50 5.14 6.14
C MET A 161 1.05 5.57 4.78
N LEU A 162 1.02 4.68 3.78
CA LEU A 162 1.36 4.99 2.38
C LEU A 162 0.49 6.13 1.83
N ALA A 163 -0.84 6.04 2.01
CA ALA A 163 -1.77 7.06 1.55
C ALA A 163 -1.48 8.45 2.17
N ARG A 164 -0.89 8.48 3.38
CA ARG A 164 -0.44 9.71 4.07
C ARG A 164 1.02 10.08 3.80
N LYS A 165 1.69 9.37 2.88
CA LYS A 165 3.15 9.50 2.60
C LYS A 165 4.02 9.44 3.86
N ILE A 166 3.69 8.56 4.81
CA ILE A 166 4.49 8.34 6.02
C ILE A 166 5.59 7.33 5.68
N TYR A 167 6.85 7.76 5.78
CA TYR A 167 8.04 6.98 5.40
C TYR A 167 8.12 5.58 6.04
N GLU A 168 7.72 5.48 7.30
CA GLU A 168 7.87 4.26 8.10
C GLU A 168 6.96 3.10 7.65
N HIS A 169 6.03 3.31 6.71
CA HIS A 169 5.24 2.22 6.13
C HIS A 169 6.10 1.14 5.47
N TRP A 170 7.30 1.49 4.98
CA TRP A 170 8.23 0.54 4.39
C TRP A 170 8.72 -0.53 5.37
N TYR A 171 8.91 -0.17 6.66
CA TYR A 171 9.25 -1.15 7.68
C TYR A 171 8.13 -2.17 7.87
N LEU A 172 6.88 -1.74 7.81
CA LEU A 172 5.73 -2.63 7.91
C LEU A 172 5.67 -3.58 6.70
N TRP A 173 5.90 -3.08 5.49
CA TRP A 173 5.97 -3.91 4.29
C TRP A 173 7.11 -4.93 4.33
N ILE A 174 8.28 -4.59 4.84
CA ILE A 174 9.38 -5.53 5.04
C ILE A 174 8.92 -6.69 5.94
N VAL A 175 8.26 -6.38 7.07
CA VAL A 175 7.75 -7.40 8.00
C VAL A 175 6.66 -8.25 7.35
N VAL A 176 5.68 -7.64 6.69
CA VAL A 176 4.60 -8.32 5.97
C VAL A 176 5.18 -9.30 4.94
N ASN A 177 6.07 -8.82 4.08
CA ASN A 177 6.64 -9.64 3.01
C ASN A 177 7.48 -10.80 3.56
N PHE A 178 8.24 -10.59 4.65
CA PHE A 178 8.99 -11.65 5.29
C PHE A 178 8.07 -12.73 5.89
N VAL A 179 7.06 -12.34 6.66
CA VAL A 179 6.11 -13.28 7.26
C VAL A 179 5.33 -14.04 6.19
N SER A 180 4.92 -13.36 5.12
CA SER A 180 4.23 -13.97 3.98
C SER A 180 5.13 -14.96 3.23
N ALA A 181 6.40 -14.60 3.00
CA ALA A 181 7.35 -15.51 2.36
C ALA A 181 7.51 -16.80 3.18
N VAL A 182 7.71 -16.70 4.50
CA VAL A 182 7.78 -17.88 5.38
C VAL A 182 6.48 -18.70 5.33
N LEU A 183 5.32 -18.03 5.32
CA LEU A 183 4.03 -18.70 5.23
C LEU A 183 3.90 -19.52 3.93
N PHE A 184 4.19 -18.92 2.77
CA PHE A 184 4.04 -19.58 1.48
C PHE A 184 5.09 -20.67 1.25
N LEU A 185 6.32 -20.48 1.77
CA LEU A 185 7.34 -21.52 1.77
C LEU A 185 6.88 -22.77 2.55
N THR A 186 6.34 -22.58 3.76
CA THR A 186 5.86 -23.71 4.60
C THR A 186 4.63 -24.41 4.02
N ARG A 187 3.92 -23.75 3.08
CA ARG A 187 2.77 -24.32 2.36
C ARG A 187 3.15 -24.97 1.03
N GLY A 188 4.42 -24.92 0.62
CA GLY A 188 4.87 -25.43 -0.68
C GLY A 188 4.43 -24.59 -1.88
N LEU A 189 3.96 -23.35 -1.66
CA LEU A 189 3.52 -22.43 -2.70
C LEU A 189 4.71 -21.61 -3.22
N TYR A 190 5.65 -22.29 -3.87
CA TYR A 190 6.92 -21.72 -4.32
C TYR A 190 6.81 -20.49 -5.24
N PRO A 191 5.90 -20.42 -6.24
CA PRO A 191 5.76 -19.23 -7.06
C PRO A 191 5.41 -17.99 -6.24
N THR A 192 4.47 -18.12 -5.32
CA THR A 192 4.05 -17.04 -4.42
C THR A 192 5.15 -16.67 -3.42
N PHE A 193 5.88 -17.66 -2.89
CA PHE A 193 7.06 -17.43 -2.06
C PHE A 193 8.10 -16.55 -2.78
N ILE A 194 8.45 -16.87 -4.04
CA ILE A 194 9.38 -16.08 -4.85
C ILE A 194 8.86 -14.65 -5.03
N LEU A 195 7.57 -14.46 -5.29
CA LEU A 195 6.95 -13.15 -5.44
C LEU A 195 7.12 -12.30 -4.16
N TYR A 196 6.91 -12.89 -2.97
CA TYR A 196 7.10 -12.17 -1.71
C TYR A 196 8.57 -11.87 -1.38
N ILE A 197 9.51 -12.68 -1.84
CA ILE A 197 10.95 -12.34 -1.79
C ILE A 197 11.22 -11.11 -2.66
N VAL A 198 10.67 -11.06 -3.89
CA VAL A 198 10.80 -9.89 -4.76
C VAL A 198 10.21 -8.64 -4.09
N TYR A 199 9.01 -8.73 -3.52
CA TYR A 199 8.40 -7.62 -2.79
C TYR A 199 9.23 -7.18 -1.58
N GLY A 200 9.83 -8.13 -0.85
CA GLY A 200 10.75 -7.84 0.24
C GLY A 200 11.94 -7.01 -0.22
N ILE A 201 12.62 -7.44 -1.30
CA ILE A 201 13.74 -6.70 -1.89
C ILE A 201 13.30 -5.29 -2.33
N MET A 202 12.15 -5.19 -3.02
CA MET A 202 11.60 -3.91 -3.46
C MET A 202 11.27 -2.99 -2.29
N SER A 203 10.83 -3.53 -1.15
CA SER A 203 10.56 -2.75 0.06
C SER A 203 11.83 -2.13 0.65
N PHE A 204 12.97 -2.82 0.60
CA PHE A 204 14.26 -2.25 0.99
C PHE A 204 14.71 -1.15 0.02
N ILE A 205 14.48 -1.32 -1.29
CA ILE A 205 14.77 -0.29 -2.29
C ILE A 205 13.90 0.94 -2.03
N GLY A 206 12.59 0.76 -1.82
CA GLY A 206 11.65 1.83 -1.51
C GLY A 206 12.02 2.59 -0.25
N LEU A 207 12.41 1.87 0.81
CA LEU A 207 12.90 2.46 2.05
C LEU A 207 14.10 3.39 1.79
N ARG A 208 15.04 2.98 0.95
CA ARG A 208 16.22 3.79 0.60
C ARG A 208 15.85 5.01 -0.24
N GLU A 209 15.01 4.85 -1.26
CA GLU A 209 14.61 5.94 -2.15
C GLU A 209 13.79 7.01 -1.41
N TRP A 210 12.83 6.62 -0.59
CA TRP A 210 12.03 7.55 0.20
C TRP A 210 12.87 8.28 1.27
N LYS A 211 13.89 7.63 1.83
CA LYS A 211 14.83 8.28 2.77
C LYS A 211 15.58 9.44 2.12
N LYS A 212 16.00 9.30 0.87
CA LYS A 212 16.67 10.37 0.12
C LYS A 212 15.77 11.62 0.01
N THR A 213 14.48 11.43 -0.28
CA THR A 213 13.51 12.52 -0.40
C THR A 213 13.33 13.31 0.89
N ILE A 214 13.39 12.67 2.06
CA ILE A 214 13.32 13.34 3.37
C ILE A 214 14.58 14.16 3.63
N THR A 215 15.75 13.65 3.25
CA THR A 215 17.06 14.27 3.55
C THR A 215 17.34 15.51 2.69
N ILE A 216 16.87 15.52 1.44
CA ILE A 216 17.09 16.66 0.52
C ILE A 216 16.27 17.90 0.94
N LYS A 217 15.17 17.72 1.67
CA LYS A 217 14.25 18.80 2.05
C LYS A 217 14.48 19.35 3.48
N LYS A 218 15.60 19.03 4.14
CA LYS A 218 16.09 19.67 5.37
C LYS A 218 17.02 20.81 5.04
#